data_8a0494fe5ce1c91235568e9c7398ef64
#
_entry.id   8a0494fe5ce1c91235568e9c7398ef64
#
_cell.length_a   1.000
_cell.length_b   1.000
_cell.length_c   1.000
_cell.angle_alpha   90.00
_cell.angle_beta   90.00
_cell.angle_gamma   90.00
#
_symmetry.space_group_name_H-M   'P 1'
#
loop_
_entity.id
_entity.type
_entity.pdbx_description
1 polymer ?
#
loop_
_entity_poly.entity_id
_entity_poly.type
_entity_poly.pdbx_seq_one_letter_code
_entity_poly.pdbx_strand_id
1 'polypeptide(L)'
;VLKKLDIEQRKYKTQVINGLKKNLVTPPKPFWDRIKRENKVIKKVRSLDTNVDFIFQKFDWPTKGIISGVFGSQRILNGKPKRPHYGVDIAAPEGTDILAPTEAIVRMAEKDLYYTGGTVMLDHGHGVTSVYSHLSSINVKVGDKINKGQKIGEVGSTGRSTGPHLDWRINWFSERLDPAPVSYTHLRAHETPI
;
A
#
# COMPACT_ATOMS: atom_id res chain seq x y z
N VAL A 1 6.23 -30.11 16.79
CA VAL A 1 7.52 -30.10 16.08
C VAL A 1 8.07 -28.69 16.12
N LEU A 2 9.21 -28.48 16.82
CA LEU A 2 9.93 -27.20 16.81
C LEU A 2 10.77 -27.12 15.54
N LYS A 3 10.55 -26.10 14.71
CA LYS A 3 11.37 -25.81 13.52
C LYS A 3 12.28 -24.63 13.84
N LYS A 4 13.59 -24.82 13.78
CA LYS A 4 14.56 -23.74 13.87
C LYS A 4 14.47 -22.88 12.60
N LEU A 5 14.27 -21.57 12.75
CA LEU A 5 14.30 -20.62 11.66
C LEU A 5 15.63 -19.87 11.71
N ASP A 6 16.35 -19.87 10.60
CA ASP A 6 17.51 -19.01 10.41
C ASP A 6 17.02 -17.64 9.90
N ILE A 7 17.19 -16.62 10.72
CA ILE A 7 16.77 -15.25 10.40
C ILE A 7 18.00 -14.45 10.00
N GLU A 8 18.07 -14.07 8.74
CA GLU A 8 19.12 -13.20 8.22
C GLU A 8 18.84 -11.74 8.53
N GLN A 9 19.86 -11.00 8.98
CA GLN A 9 19.77 -9.57 9.20
C GLN A 9 19.75 -8.81 7.88
N ARG A 10 18.61 -8.22 7.51
CA ARG A 10 18.49 -7.39 6.30
C ARG A 10 18.88 -5.95 6.60
N LYS A 11 19.78 -5.37 5.80
CA LYS A 11 20.09 -3.93 5.80
C LYS A 11 19.18 -3.20 4.84
N TYR A 12 18.44 -2.21 5.34
CA TYR A 12 17.54 -1.39 4.52
C TYR A 12 18.23 -0.09 4.10
N LYS A 13 17.98 0.33 2.85
CA LYS A 13 18.49 1.61 2.33
C LYS A 13 17.73 2.79 2.96
N THR A 14 18.41 3.91 3.14
CA THR A 14 17.76 5.18 3.51
C THR A 14 17.32 5.89 2.25
N GLN A 15 16.06 6.33 2.21
CA GLN A 15 15.48 7.11 1.12
C GLN A 15 15.18 8.53 1.61
N VAL A 16 15.85 9.51 1.01
CA VAL A 16 15.64 10.94 1.29
C VAL A 16 14.65 11.49 0.28
N ILE A 17 13.54 12.04 0.75
CA ILE A 17 12.47 12.62 -0.08
C ILE A 17 12.32 14.09 0.31
N ASN A 18 12.54 14.97 -0.64
CA ASN A 18 12.41 16.42 -0.48
C ASN A 18 11.24 16.95 -1.33
N GLY A 19 10.86 18.21 -1.14
CA GLY A 19 9.78 18.86 -1.92
C GLY A 19 8.37 18.55 -1.45
N LEU A 20 8.19 17.82 -0.36
CA LEU A 20 6.87 17.59 0.22
C LEU A 20 6.31 18.87 0.90
N LYS A 21 5.00 19.08 0.82
CA LYS A 21 4.33 20.17 1.55
C LYS A 21 4.61 20.05 3.05
N LYS A 22 5.04 21.15 3.69
CA LYS A 22 5.46 21.17 5.12
C LYS A 22 4.38 20.63 6.07
N ASN A 23 3.12 20.98 5.84
CA ASN A 23 1.98 20.50 6.63
C ASN A 23 1.78 18.97 6.53
N LEU A 24 2.12 18.35 5.42
CA LEU A 24 2.03 16.88 5.25
C LEU A 24 3.20 16.12 5.89
N VAL A 25 4.32 16.82 6.15
CA VAL A 25 5.47 16.24 6.89
C VAL A 25 5.33 16.47 8.40
N THR A 26 4.83 17.64 8.78
CA THR A 26 4.59 18.03 10.18
C THR A 26 3.20 18.67 10.25
N PRO A 27 2.15 17.86 10.51
CA PRO A 27 0.78 18.34 10.53
C PRO A 27 0.58 19.40 11.63
N PRO A 28 -0.03 20.55 11.34
CA PRO A 28 -0.46 21.50 12.35
C PRO A 28 -1.64 20.96 13.17
N LYS A 29 -1.80 21.47 14.39
CA LYS A 29 -2.83 21.04 15.37
C LYS A 29 -4.25 20.86 14.80
N PRO A 30 -4.79 21.77 13.96
CA PRO A 30 -6.15 21.63 13.41
C PRO A 30 -6.40 20.33 12.64
N PHE A 31 -5.36 19.67 12.12
CA PHE A 31 -5.52 18.41 11.38
C PHE A 31 -5.41 17.15 12.24
N TRP A 32 -5.02 17.25 13.53
CA TRP A 32 -4.78 16.10 14.36
C TRP A 32 -6.02 15.23 14.59
N ASP A 33 -7.18 15.84 14.78
CA ASP A 33 -8.42 15.09 14.98
C ASP A 33 -8.89 14.40 13.69
N ARG A 34 -8.71 15.03 12.52
CA ARG A 34 -8.91 14.39 11.23
C ARG A 34 -8.01 13.15 11.11
N ILE A 35 -6.71 13.30 11.33
CA ILE A 35 -5.72 12.21 11.24
C ILE A 35 -6.07 11.07 12.22
N LYS A 36 -6.50 11.38 13.45
CA LYS A 36 -6.92 10.37 14.43
C LYS A 36 -8.14 9.59 13.95
N ARG A 37 -9.17 10.28 13.40
CA ARG A 37 -10.37 9.63 12.86
C ARG A 37 -10.02 8.71 11.70
N GLU A 38 -9.24 9.20 10.73
CA GLU A 38 -8.79 8.41 9.57
C GLU A 38 -8.01 7.16 10.01
N ASN A 39 -7.04 7.31 10.91
CA ASN A 39 -6.28 6.19 11.46
C ASN A 39 -7.17 5.15 12.18
N LYS A 40 -8.23 5.59 12.89
CA LYS A 40 -9.19 4.70 13.55
C LYS A 40 -9.96 3.86 12.53
N VAL A 41 -10.40 4.46 11.42
CA VAL A 41 -11.09 3.75 10.34
C VAL A 41 -10.16 2.74 9.67
N ILE A 42 -8.95 3.16 9.30
CA ILE A 42 -7.92 2.28 8.72
C ILE A 42 -7.62 1.08 9.66
N LYS A 43 -7.47 1.35 10.97
CA LYS A 43 -7.24 0.29 11.96
C LYS A 43 -8.42 -0.68 12.03
N LYS A 44 -9.66 -0.17 11.99
CA LYS A 44 -10.87 -1.01 11.98
C LYS A 44 -10.91 -1.92 10.75
N VAL A 45 -10.62 -1.40 9.56
CA VAL A 45 -10.56 -2.23 8.34
C VAL A 45 -9.51 -3.32 8.46
N ARG A 46 -8.32 -3.00 8.96
CA ARG A 46 -7.23 -3.96 9.13
C ARG A 46 -7.48 -5.02 10.21
N SER A 47 -8.39 -4.77 11.14
CA SER A 47 -8.73 -5.75 12.19
C SER A 47 -9.84 -6.73 11.78
N LEU A 48 -10.36 -6.64 10.55
CA LEU A 48 -11.34 -7.58 10.04
C LEU A 48 -10.71 -8.96 9.88
N ASP A 49 -11.48 -9.97 10.32
CA ASP A 49 -11.18 -11.38 10.10
C ASP A 49 -12.37 -11.98 9.36
N THR A 50 -12.28 -11.98 8.04
CA THR A 50 -13.36 -12.41 7.16
C THR A 50 -13.08 -13.83 6.68
N ASN A 51 -14.05 -14.72 6.77
CA ASN A 51 -13.92 -16.10 6.32
C ASN A 51 -14.16 -16.21 4.80
N VAL A 52 -13.19 -15.71 4.02
CA VAL A 52 -13.08 -15.86 2.56
C VAL A 52 -11.64 -16.23 2.20
N ASP A 53 -11.45 -17.05 1.18
CA ASP A 53 -10.18 -17.72 0.88
C ASP A 53 -9.37 -17.05 -0.25
N PHE A 54 -9.61 -15.77 -0.52
CA PHE A 54 -8.94 -15.06 -1.61
C PHE A 54 -7.43 -14.92 -1.41
N ILE A 55 -6.97 -14.93 -0.14
CA ILE A 55 -5.53 -14.90 0.19
C ILE A 55 -4.75 -16.10 -0.37
N PHE A 56 -5.39 -17.23 -0.57
CA PHE A 56 -4.74 -18.44 -1.10
C PHE A 56 -4.58 -18.44 -2.62
N GLN A 57 -5.12 -17.42 -3.29
CA GLN A 57 -4.94 -17.21 -4.70
C GLN A 57 -3.63 -16.48 -4.99
N LYS A 58 -3.10 -16.65 -6.22
CA LYS A 58 -1.93 -15.91 -6.68
C LYS A 58 -2.23 -14.42 -6.77
N PHE A 59 -1.38 -13.60 -6.14
CA PHE A 59 -1.38 -12.15 -6.29
C PHE A 59 -0.57 -11.74 -7.52
N ASP A 60 -1.15 -10.89 -8.35
CA ASP A 60 -0.44 -10.22 -9.44
C ASP A 60 -0.03 -8.79 -9.02
N TRP A 61 0.88 -8.16 -9.77
CA TRP A 61 1.19 -6.75 -9.54
C TRP A 61 -0.02 -5.88 -9.90
N PRO A 62 -0.38 -4.90 -9.04
CA PRO A 62 -1.58 -4.09 -9.25
C PRO A 62 -1.46 -3.09 -10.40
N THR A 63 -0.24 -2.74 -10.82
CA THR A 63 0.01 -1.84 -11.94
C THR A 63 1.40 -2.09 -12.52
N LYS A 64 1.65 -1.63 -13.74
CA LYS A 64 2.97 -1.63 -14.36
C LYS A 64 3.67 -0.30 -14.08
N GLY A 65 4.98 -0.35 -13.80
CA GLY A 65 5.76 0.85 -13.53
C GLY A 65 7.13 0.54 -12.97
N ILE A 66 7.85 1.59 -12.59
CA ILE A 66 9.21 1.48 -12.02
C ILE A 66 9.11 1.42 -10.50
N ILE A 67 9.76 0.45 -9.87
CA ILE A 67 9.85 0.39 -8.40
C ILE A 67 10.70 1.56 -7.90
N SER A 68 10.05 2.57 -7.35
CA SER A 68 10.67 3.80 -6.84
C SER A 68 10.88 3.81 -5.32
N GLY A 69 10.23 2.89 -4.60
CA GLY A 69 10.39 2.70 -3.16
C GLY A 69 10.14 1.25 -2.77
N VAL A 70 11.03 0.70 -1.91
CA VAL A 70 10.94 -0.70 -1.47
C VAL A 70 10.55 -0.79 0.01
N PHE A 71 9.91 -1.90 0.39
CA PHE A 71 9.54 -2.21 1.76
C PHE A 71 10.75 -2.15 2.71
N GLY A 72 10.58 -1.55 3.88
CA GLY A 72 11.59 -1.42 4.92
C GLY A 72 12.55 -0.23 4.75
N SER A 73 12.53 0.48 3.61
CA SER A 73 13.39 1.66 3.41
C SER A 73 13.18 2.70 4.52
N GLN A 74 14.25 3.14 5.16
CA GLN A 74 14.19 4.24 6.12
C GLN A 74 13.85 5.53 5.39
N ARG A 75 12.82 6.24 5.85
CA ARG A 75 12.35 7.49 5.22
C ARG A 75 12.86 8.73 5.95
N ILE A 76 13.47 9.65 5.20
CA ILE A 76 13.78 11.02 5.65
C ILE A 76 12.96 11.96 4.77
N LEU A 77 11.95 12.64 5.34
CA LEU A 77 11.04 13.53 4.61
C LEU A 77 11.35 14.98 4.94
N ASN A 78 11.81 15.75 3.94
CA ASN A 78 12.27 17.14 4.12
C ASN A 78 13.25 17.27 5.30
N GLY A 79 14.25 16.39 5.38
CA GLY A 79 15.24 16.34 6.46
C GLY A 79 14.77 15.75 7.79
N LYS A 80 13.50 15.33 7.91
CA LYS A 80 12.95 14.75 9.15
C LYS A 80 12.85 13.23 9.06
N PRO A 81 13.51 12.46 9.95
CA PRO A 81 13.35 11.02 10.03
C PRO A 81 11.88 10.63 10.29
N LYS A 82 11.40 9.62 9.60
CA LYS A 82 10.05 9.06 9.74
C LYS A 82 10.12 7.55 9.90
N ARG A 83 8.96 6.92 10.11
CA ARG A 83 8.86 5.46 10.13
C ARG A 83 9.32 4.88 8.79
N PRO A 84 9.85 3.66 8.76
CA PRO A 84 10.17 2.97 7.53
C PRO A 84 8.99 2.90 6.58
N HIS A 85 9.28 2.75 5.30
CA HIS A 85 8.25 2.50 4.30
C HIS A 85 7.69 1.08 4.44
N TYR A 86 6.39 0.97 4.62
CA TYR A 86 5.71 -0.31 4.84
C TYR A 86 4.92 -0.75 3.59
N GLY A 87 5.49 -0.54 2.41
CA GLY A 87 4.90 -0.90 1.13
C GLY A 87 5.92 -0.86 0.01
N VAL A 88 5.42 -0.93 -1.21
CA VAL A 88 6.19 -0.74 -2.44
C VAL A 88 5.60 0.45 -3.18
N ASP A 89 6.46 1.42 -3.58
CA ASP A 89 6.06 2.51 -4.45
C ASP A 89 6.33 2.12 -5.90
N ILE A 90 5.31 2.22 -6.75
CA ILE A 90 5.36 1.94 -8.19
C ILE A 90 5.10 3.25 -8.92
N ALA A 91 6.16 3.87 -9.45
CA ALA A 91 6.07 5.08 -10.26
C ALA A 91 5.50 4.72 -11.65
N ALA A 92 4.42 5.40 -12.01
CA ALA A 92 3.75 5.28 -13.30
C ALA A 92 3.07 6.61 -13.65
N PRO A 93 2.76 6.88 -14.92
CA PRO A 93 2.02 8.08 -15.31
C PRO A 93 0.70 8.22 -14.58
N GLU A 94 0.29 9.45 -14.27
CA GLU A 94 -1.04 9.71 -13.72
C GLU A 94 -2.13 9.18 -14.67
N GLY A 95 -3.18 8.57 -14.11
CA GLY A 95 -4.24 7.92 -14.87
C GLY A 95 -3.94 6.47 -15.30
N THR A 96 -2.73 5.93 -14.98
CA THR A 96 -2.44 4.51 -15.22
C THR A 96 -3.37 3.64 -14.36
N ASP A 97 -3.94 2.59 -14.97
CA ASP A 97 -4.87 1.69 -14.29
C ASP A 97 -4.22 0.97 -13.11
N ILE A 98 -4.97 0.90 -12.01
CA ILE A 98 -4.67 0.06 -10.85
C ILE A 98 -5.70 -1.08 -10.84
N LEU A 99 -5.18 -2.31 -10.89
CA LEU A 99 -5.97 -3.53 -10.97
C LEU A 99 -5.92 -4.30 -9.64
N ALA A 100 -6.99 -4.98 -9.31
CA ALA A 100 -7.00 -5.88 -8.15
C ALA A 100 -6.05 -7.06 -8.37
N PRO A 101 -5.08 -7.32 -7.46
CA PRO A 101 -4.09 -8.38 -7.62
C PRO A 101 -4.70 -9.78 -7.50
N THR A 102 -5.82 -9.91 -6.82
CA THR A 102 -6.61 -11.12 -6.63
C THR A 102 -8.05 -10.74 -6.32
N GLU A 103 -8.94 -11.70 -6.15
CA GLU A 103 -10.30 -11.45 -5.65
C GLU A 103 -10.27 -10.78 -4.27
N ALA A 104 -11.29 -9.95 -3.99
CA ALA A 104 -11.35 -9.17 -2.76
C ALA A 104 -12.75 -8.63 -2.47
N ILE A 105 -12.91 -8.09 -1.25
CA ILE A 105 -14.04 -7.24 -0.88
C ILE A 105 -13.52 -5.84 -0.56
N VAL A 106 -14.12 -4.80 -1.15
CA VAL A 106 -13.76 -3.42 -0.84
C VAL A 106 -14.22 -3.06 0.58
N ARG A 107 -13.29 -2.66 1.45
CA ARG A 107 -13.59 -2.25 2.83
C ARG A 107 -13.38 -0.76 3.08
N MET A 108 -12.66 -0.09 2.19
CA MET A 108 -12.48 1.37 2.20
C MET A 108 -12.35 1.87 0.76
N ALA A 109 -12.96 3.03 0.47
CA ALA A 109 -12.85 3.76 -0.78
C ALA A 109 -13.00 5.26 -0.46
N GLU A 110 -11.90 5.91 -0.08
CA GLU A 110 -11.86 7.30 0.38
C GLU A 110 -11.07 8.17 -0.59
N LYS A 111 -11.66 9.30 -1.00
CA LYS A 111 -11.05 10.18 -2.03
C LYS A 111 -9.95 11.09 -1.48
N ASP A 112 -9.98 11.41 -0.18
CA ASP A 112 -9.09 12.44 0.39
C ASP A 112 -8.72 12.13 1.84
N LEU A 113 -7.87 11.10 2.06
CA LEU A 113 -7.24 10.92 3.35
C LEU A 113 -6.01 11.83 3.46
N TYR A 114 -5.77 12.37 4.65
CA TYR A 114 -4.75 13.40 4.89
C TYR A 114 -3.36 13.03 4.37
N TYR A 115 -2.91 11.81 4.64
CA TYR A 115 -1.58 11.35 4.19
C TYR A 115 -1.60 10.58 2.86
N THR A 116 -2.59 9.76 2.66
CA THR A 116 -2.62 8.81 1.55
C THR A 116 -3.46 9.27 0.37
N GLY A 117 -4.20 10.40 0.54
CA GLY A 117 -5.06 10.93 -0.52
C GLY A 117 -6.14 9.94 -0.91
N GLY A 118 -6.39 9.79 -2.20
CA GLY A 118 -7.27 8.75 -2.73
C GLY A 118 -6.78 7.36 -2.30
N THR A 119 -7.64 6.63 -1.58
CA THR A 119 -7.23 5.37 -0.93
C THR A 119 -8.31 4.31 -1.07
N VAL A 120 -7.90 3.13 -1.55
CA VAL A 120 -8.71 1.91 -1.54
C VAL A 120 -8.08 0.89 -0.60
N MET A 121 -8.89 0.17 0.17
CA MET A 121 -8.45 -1.00 0.93
C MET A 121 -9.31 -2.21 0.57
N LEU A 122 -8.64 -3.29 0.23
CA LEU A 122 -9.24 -4.57 -0.13
C LEU A 122 -9.00 -5.61 0.98
N ASP A 123 -10.01 -6.42 1.23
CA ASP A 123 -10.00 -7.53 2.18
C ASP A 123 -9.91 -8.85 1.39
N HIS A 124 -8.90 -9.65 1.69
CA HIS A 124 -8.63 -10.93 1.04
C HIS A 124 -8.93 -12.14 1.93
N GLY A 125 -9.51 -11.89 3.10
CA GLY A 125 -9.83 -12.91 4.11
C GLY A 125 -8.71 -13.16 5.11
N HIS A 126 -9.05 -13.84 6.19
CA HIS A 126 -8.13 -14.30 7.25
C HIS A 126 -7.20 -13.20 7.79
N GLY A 127 -7.74 -11.97 7.92
CA GLY A 127 -7.00 -10.81 8.40
C GLY A 127 -6.05 -10.15 7.40
N VAL A 128 -6.03 -10.62 6.14
CA VAL A 128 -5.15 -10.06 5.10
C VAL A 128 -5.86 -8.95 4.34
N THR A 129 -5.24 -7.77 4.33
CA THR A 129 -5.73 -6.59 3.60
C THR A 129 -4.64 -5.98 2.74
N SER A 130 -5.02 -5.45 1.57
CA SER A 130 -4.15 -4.61 0.75
C SER A 130 -4.62 -3.15 0.72
N VAL A 131 -3.68 -2.23 0.51
CA VAL A 131 -3.91 -0.78 0.51
C VAL A 131 -3.31 -0.17 -0.74
N TYR A 132 -4.07 0.69 -1.39
CA TYR A 132 -3.71 1.42 -2.61
C TYR A 132 -3.86 2.90 -2.32
N SER A 133 -2.77 3.67 -2.36
CA SER A 133 -2.74 5.07 -1.97
C SER A 133 -2.28 5.99 -3.10
N HIS A 134 -2.56 7.28 -2.94
CA HIS A 134 -2.22 8.37 -3.85
C HIS A 134 -3.02 8.36 -5.16
N LEU A 135 -4.18 7.67 -5.19
CA LEU A 135 -5.03 7.52 -6.36
C LEU A 135 -5.56 8.87 -6.85
N SER A 136 -5.61 9.07 -8.18
CA SER A 136 -6.28 10.18 -8.84
C SER A 136 -7.78 9.92 -8.99
N SER A 137 -8.18 8.67 -9.20
CA SER A 137 -9.58 8.25 -9.26
C SER A 137 -9.81 6.92 -8.54
N ILE A 138 -11.06 6.68 -8.11
CA ILE A 138 -11.51 5.44 -7.47
C ILE A 138 -12.72 4.94 -8.24
N ASN A 139 -12.66 3.69 -8.72
CA ASN A 139 -13.68 3.07 -9.56
C ASN A 139 -14.56 2.04 -8.83
N VAL A 140 -14.42 1.95 -7.52
CA VAL A 140 -15.11 0.97 -6.67
C VAL A 140 -15.71 1.64 -5.44
N LYS A 141 -16.65 0.98 -4.77
CA LYS A 141 -17.28 1.43 -3.52
C LYS A 141 -17.20 0.36 -2.44
N VAL A 142 -17.33 0.78 -1.20
CA VAL A 142 -17.33 -0.13 -0.04
C VAL A 142 -18.45 -1.17 -0.19
N GLY A 143 -18.10 -2.43 0.02
CA GLY A 143 -18.97 -3.59 -0.12
C GLY A 143 -18.88 -4.30 -1.47
N ASP A 144 -18.28 -3.70 -2.48
CA ASP A 144 -18.12 -4.36 -3.78
C ASP A 144 -17.26 -5.62 -3.63
N LYS A 145 -17.71 -6.70 -4.29
CA LYS A 145 -16.88 -7.89 -4.55
C LYS A 145 -16.10 -7.66 -5.83
N ILE A 146 -14.80 -7.80 -5.74
CA ILE A 146 -13.85 -7.48 -6.81
C ILE A 146 -13.25 -8.76 -7.36
N ASN A 147 -13.28 -8.90 -8.68
CA ASN A 147 -12.59 -9.98 -9.37
C ASN A 147 -11.11 -9.62 -9.57
N LYS A 148 -10.25 -10.64 -9.64
CA LYS A 148 -8.85 -10.47 -10.03
C LYS A 148 -8.74 -9.76 -11.38
N GLY A 149 -7.85 -8.76 -11.49
CA GLY A 149 -7.65 -7.95 -12.69
C GLY A 149 -8.70 -6.87 -12.91
N GLN A 150 -9.71 -6.75 -12.06
CA GLN A 150 -10.69 -5.66 -12.15
C GLN A 150 -10.04 -4.32 -11.77
N LYS A 151 -10.32 -3.27 -12.56
CA LYS A 151 -9.87 -1.89 -12.28
C LYS A 151 -10.52 -1.38 -11.00
N ILE A 152 -9.68 -0.90 -10.06
CA ILE A 152 -10.11 -0.35 -8.77
C ILE A 152 -9.86 1.15 -8.64
N GLY A 153 -9.00 1.71 -9.49
CA GLY A 153 -8.66 3.12 -9.49
C GLY A 153 -7.57 3.44 -10.50
N GLU A 154 -7.00 4.61 -10.39
CA GLU A 154 -5.93 5.10 -11.25
C GLU A 154 -4.80 5.72 -10.43
N VAL A 155 -3.56 5.56 -10.91
CA VAL A 155 -2.37 6.19 -10.34
C VAL A 155 -2.54 7.70 -10.32
N GLY A 156 -2.17 8.31 -9.22
CA GLY A 156 -2.18 9.76 -9.03
C GLY A 156 -1.03 10.23 -8.14
N SER A 157 -1.18 11.45 -7.63
CA SER A 157 -0.21 12.10 -6.73
C SER A 157 -0.93 12.80 -5.57
N THR A 158 -2.06 12.26 -5.11
CA THR A 158 -2.87 12.83 -4.04
C THR A 158 -2.24 12.59 -2.65
N GLY A 159 -2.61 13.39 -1.66
CA GLY A 159 -2.07 13.28 -0.31
C GLY A 159 -0.58 13.68 -0.23
N ARG A 160 0.22 12.90 0.51
CA ARG A 160 1.65 13.14 0.73
C ARG A 160 2.50 12.43 -0.31
N SER A 161 2.55 12.99 -1.50
CA SER A 161 3.30 12.51 -2.65
C SER A 161 4.16 13.62 -3.24
N THR A 162 5.25 13.28 -3.92
CA THR A 162 6.10 14.19 -4.69
C THR A 162 5.90 14.06 -6.20
N GLY A 163 5.16 13.07 -6.65
CA GLY A 163 4.87 12.81 -8.06
C GLY A 163 4.02 11.56 -8.23
N PRO A 164 3.52 11.28 -9.44
CA PRO A 164 2.63 10.18 -9.70
C PRO A 164 3.24 8.81 -9.38
N HIS A 165 2.61 8.07 -8.47
CA HIS A 165 2.97 6.70 -8.10
C HIS A 165 1.84 6.03 -7.33
N LEU A 166 1.82 4.72 -7.31
CA LEU A 166 1.03 3.90 -6.40
C LEU A 166 1.88 3.52 -5.19
N ASP A 167 1.45 3.83 -3.96
CA ASP A 167 1.96 3.20 -2.73
C ASP A 167 1.07 1.99 -2.43
N TRP A 168 1.60 0.78 -2.69
CA TRP A 168 0.93 -0.49 -2.50
C TRP A 168 1.43 -1.22 -1.26
N ARG A 169 0.51 -1.65 -0.39
CA ARG A 169 0.82 -2.30 0.89
C ARG A 169 -0.01 -3.55 1.10
N ILE A 170 0.56 -4.52 1.81
CA ILE A 170 -0.15 -5.69 2.32
C ILE A 170 0.02 -5.75 3.84
N ASN A 171 -1.04 -6.11 4.54
CA ASN A 171 -1.03 -6.28 5.98
C ASN A 171 -1.70 -7.61 6.35
N TRP A 172 -1.21 -8.23 7.40
CA TRP A 172 -1.91 -9.28 8.12
C TRP A 172 -2.26 -8.75 9.50
N PHE A 173 -3.53 -8.41 9.69
CA PHE A 173 -4.00 -7.61 10.84
C PHE A 173 -3.15 -6.34 11.04
N SER A 174 -2.47 -6.21 12.21
CA SER A 174 -1.58 -5.10 12.53
C SER A 174 -0.22 -5.19 11.84
N GLU A 175 0.21 -6.37 11.45
CA GLU A 175 1.54 -6.61 10.89
C GLU A 175 1.65 -6.14 9.45
N ARG A 176 2.84 -5.66 9.09
CA ARG A 176 3.17 -5.17 7.76
C ARG A 176 3.95 -6.23 7.00
N LEU A 177 3.42 -6.62 5.85
CA LEU A 177 4.06 -7.59 4.99
C LEU A 177 4.70 -6.89 3.80
N ASP A 178 5.85 -7.39 3.34
CA ASP A 178 6.46 -6.94 2.09
C ASP A 178 5.60 -7.44 0.91
N PRO A 179 5.02 -6.53 0.09
CA PRO A 179 4.18 -6.94 -1.04
C PRO A 179 4.94 -7.66 -2.15
N ALA A 180 6.24 -7.37 -2.31
CA ALA A 180 7.02 -7.92 -3.42
C ALA A 180 7.09 -9.47 -3.38
N PRO A 181 7.48 -10.15 -2.27
CA PRO A 181 7.47 -11.61 -2.22
C PRO A 181 6.11 -12.23 -2.45
N VAL A 182 5.01 -11.57 -2.03
CA VAL A 182 3.64 -12.07 -2.21
C VAL A 182 3.30 -12.19 -3.70
N SER A 183 3.86 -11.30 -4.53
CA SER A 183 3.63 -11.29 -5.99
C SER A 183 4.69 -12.06 -6.78
N TYR A 184 5.89 -12.26 -6.20
CA TYR A 184 7.01 -12.94 -6.89
C TYR A 184 6.96 -14.47 -6.83
N THR A 185 6.07 -15.09 -6.07
CA THR A 185 6.05 -16.54 -5.88
C THR A 185 5.96 -17.36 -7.18
N HIS A 186 5.92 -16.71 -8.37
CA HIS A 186 5.86 -17.39 -9.67
C HIS A 186 6.64 -16.74 -10.81
N LEU A 187 7.48 -15.73 -10.56
CA LEU A 187 8.44 -15.32 -11.57
C LEU A 187 9.63 -16.27 -11.50
N ARG A 188 9.75 -17.15 -12.52
CA ARG A 188 10.96 -17.94 -12.75
C ARG A 188 12.15 -16.98 -12.82
N ALA A 189 13.28 -17.46 -12.27
CA ALA A 189 14.58 -16.79 -12.17
C ALA A 189 15.19 -16.40 -13.54
N HIS A 190 14.61 -15.48 -14.29
CA HIS A 190 15.19 -14.99 -15.54
C HIS A 190 15.03 -13.47 -15.80
N GLU A 191 14.50 -12.70 -14.85
CA GLU A 191 14.54 -11.25 -14.99
C GLU A 191 14.91 -10.62 -13.65
N THR A 192 16.21 -10.56 -13.39
CA THR A 192 16.79 -9.62 -12.43
C THR A 192 16.79 -8.25 -13.12
N PRO A 193 16.03 -7.26 -12.64
CA PRO A 193 16.29 -5.89 -13.06
C PRO A 193 17.63 -5.47 -12.44
N ILE A 194 18.54 -5.09 -13.29
CA ILE A 194 19.83 -4.46 -12.99
C ILE A 194 19.59 -3.11 -12.29
#